data_e9f92181a8fa5509230618413b88aa9f
#
_entry.id   e9f92181a8fa5509230618413b88aa9f
#
_cell.length_a   1.000
_cell.length_b   1.000
_cell.length_c   1.000
_cell.angle_alpha   90.00
_cell.angle_beta   90.00
_cell.angle_gamma   90.00
#
_symmetry.space_group_name_H-M   'P 1'
#
loop_
_entity.id
_entity.type
_entity.pdbx_description
1 polymer ?
#
loop_
_entity_poly.entity_id
_entity_poly.type
_entity_poly.pdbx_seq_one_letter_code
_entity_poly.pdbx_strand_id
1 'polypeptide(L)'
;PFCGGCSVLFQLLSSPNHYVNRCVCSDINGDLIDLWNTVKRDPDGVYDEYVRMWTEMKSIEDRQDKRKYFEMIREEFNQTRSPYCFFFLMRTCTNGIPRYNKYGNFNNTFHLTRDGIKPKRLKKVL
;
A
#
# COMPACT_ATOMS: atom_id res chain seq x y z
N PRO A 1 0.85 0.66 19.82
CA PRO A 1 0.64 -0.63 19.17
C PRO A 1 -0.61 -0.61 18.27
N PHE A 2 -0.65 -1.51 17.28
CA PHE A 2 -1.77 -1.64 16.36
C PHE A 2 -2.08 -0.37 15.56
N CYS A 3 -1.06 0.32 15.04
CA CYS A 3 -1.26 1.58 14.33
C CYS A 3 -2.05 1.41 13.01
N GLY A 4 -1.95 0.24 12.35
CA GLY A 4 -2.67 -0.04 11.11
C GLY A 4 -2.53 1.07 10.08
N GLY A 5 -3.65 1.60 9.61
CA GLY A 5 -3.71 2.75 8.70
C GLY A 5 -3.43 4.10 9.35
N CYS A 6 -2.98 4.13 10.60
CA CYS A 6 -2.65 5.35 11.35
C CYS A 6 -3.80 6.37 11.49
N SER A 7 -5.05 5.94 11.43
CA SER A 7 -6.22 6.82 11.51
C SER A 7 -6.24 7.66 12.79
N VAL A 8 -5.92 7.04 13.93
CA VAL A 8 -5.88 7.72 15.23
C VAL A 8 -4.76 8.76 15.26
N LEU A 9 -3.59 8.43 14.71
CA LEU A 9 -2.47 9.34 14.62
C LEU A 9 -2.82 10.57 13.76
N PHE A 10 -3.41 10.37 12.59
CA PHE A 10 -3.80 11.48 11.71
C PHE A 10 -4.86 12.35 12.35
N GLN A 11 -5.83 11.77 13.03
CA GLN A 11 -6.84 12.53 13.76
C GLN A 11 -6.21 13.37 14.88
N LEU A 12 -5.28 12.79 15.63
CA LEU A 12 -4.56 13.46 16.70
C LEU A 12 -3.72 14.64 16.17
N LEU A 13 -2.96 14.43 15.10
CA LEU A 13 -2.11 15.46 14.49
C LEU A 13 -2.92 16.58 13.82
N SER A 14 -4.12 16.27 13.34
CA SER A 14 -5.04 17.25 12.74
C SER A 14 -5.82 18.06 13.77
N SER A 15 -5.79 17.69 15.04
CA SER A 15 -6.46 18.42 16.11
C SER A 15 -5.75 19.73 16.40
N PRO A 16 -6.45 20.90 16.43
CA PRO A 16 -5.83 22.19 16.71
C PRO A 16 -5.31 22.33 18.14
N ASN A 17 -5.76 21.47 19.05
CA ASN A 17 -5.45 21.52 20.48
C ASN A 17 -4.58 20.34 20.96
N HIS A 18 -3.80 19.73 20.08
CA HIS A 18 -2.92 18.64 20.51
C HIS A 18 -1.65 19.18 21.18
N TYR A 19 -1.28 18.55 22.29
CA TYR A 19 -0.08 18.88 23.07
C TYR A 19 1.01 17.81 22.97
N VAL A 20 0.95 16.98 21.92
CA VAL A 20 1.83 15.83 21.75
C VAL A 20 3.07 16.24 20.96
N ASN A 21 4.23 16.19 21.59
CA ASN A 21 5.51 16.53 20.95
C ASN A 21 6.17 15.34 20.25
N ARG A 22 5.76 14.12 20.58
CA ARG A 22 6.32 12.89 20.01
C ARG A 22 5.29 11.78 20.02
N CYS A 23 5.16 11.11 18.87
CA CYS A 23 4.35 9.90 18.71
C CYS A 23 5.24 8.73 18.32
N VAL A 24 4.98 7.55 18.90
CA VAL A 24 5.57 6.28 18.48
C VAL A 24 4.45 5.36 18.03
N CYS A 25 4.50 4.97 16.77
CA CYS A 25 3.54 4.05 16.17
C CYS A 25 4.19 2.67 15.99
N SER A 26 3.44 1.62 16.30
CA SER A 26 3.89 0.25 16.14
C SER A 26 2.76 -0.64 15.65
N ASP A 27 3.13 -1.67 14.91
CA ASP A 27 2.22 -2.71 14.45
C ASP A 27 2.99 -4.02 14.33
N ILE A 28 2.30 -5.15 14.43
CA ILE A 28 2.91 -6.46 14.24
C ILE A 28 3.27 -6.72 12.77
N ASN A 29 2.57 -6.05 11.84
CA ASN A 29 2.85 -6.17 10.43
C ASN A 29 4.06 -5.29 10.05
N GLY A 30 5.24 -5.93 9.94
CA GLY A 30 6.48 -5.25 9.57
C GLY A 30 6.43 -4.61 8.19
N ASP A 31 5.79 -5.23 7.21
CA ASP A 31 5.64 -4.69 5.86
C ASP A 31 4.86 -3.36 5.87
N LEU A 32 3.84 -3.27 6.74
CA LEU A 32 3.07 -2.05 6.91
C LEU A 32 3.89 -0.93 7.56
N ILE A 33 4.70 -1.26 8.56
CA ILE A 33 5.60 -0.30 9.20
C ILE A 33 6.68 0.18 8.22
N ASP A 34 7.24 -0.71 7.42
CA ASP A 34 8.21 -0.35 6.38
C ASP A 34 7.58 0.59 5.33
N LEU A 35 6.32 0.35 4.96
CA LEU A 35 5.58 1.26 4.08
C LEU A 35 5.42 2.64 4.73
N TRP A 36 5.00 2.74 5.98
CA TRP A 36 4.85 4.02 6.67
C TRP A 36 6.16 4.79 6.77
N ASN A 37 7.25 4.10 7.08
CA ASN A 37 8.58 4.70 7.10
C ASN A 37 9.02 5.18 5.72
N THR A 38 8.68 4.43 4.67
CA THR A 38 8.98 4.82 3.28
C THR A 38 8.15 6.02 2.86
N VAL A 39 6.87 6.07 3.16
CA VAL A 39 6.00 7.23 2.89
C VAL A 39 6.53 8.49 3.59
N LYS A 40 6.98 8.35 4.82
CA LYS A 40 7.55 9.48 5.58
C LYS A 40 8.85 10.01 4.97
N ARG A 41 9.70 9.11 4.49
CA ARG A 41 11.01 9.45 3.93
C ARG A 41 10.93 9.89 2.47
N ASP A 42 10.11 9.22 1.66
CA ASP A 42 10.07 9.35 0.21
C ASP A 42 8.63 9.24 -0.33
N PRO A 43 7.74 10.20 0.01
CA PRO A 43 6.35 10.16 -0.45
C PRO A 43 6.24 10.26 -1.98
N ASP A 44 7.13 11.03 -2.62
CA ASP A 44 7.14 11.18 -4.07
C ASP A 44 7.52 9.89 -4.77
N GLY A 45 8.52 9.17 -4.26
CA GLY A 45 8.91 7.85 -4.78
C GLY A 45 7.80 6.82 -4.65
N VAL A 46 7.08 6.81 -3.54
CA VAL A 46 5.89 5.94 -3.36
C VAL A 46 4.81 6.28 -4.38
N TYR A 47 4.56 7.55 -4.61
CA TYR A 47 3.61 8.01 -5.62
C TYR A 47 4.04 7.61 -7.02
N ASP A 48 5.27 7.90 -7.40
CA ASP A 48 5.79 7.65 -8.75
C ASP A 48 5.80 6.16 -9.09
N GLU A 49 6.24 5.31 -8.17
CA GLU A 49 6.21 3.85 -8.37
C GLU A 49 4.79 3.30 -8.45
N TYR A 50 3.87 3.81 -7.63
CA TYR A 50 2.47 3.44 -7.76
C TYR A 50 1.89 3.84 -9.12
N VAL A 51 2.16 5.06 -9.57
CA VAL A 51 1.68 5.55 -10.88
C VAL A 51 2.25 4.69 -12.01
N ARG A 52 3.53 4.34 -11.94
CA ARG A 52 4.17 3.47 -12.93
C ARG A 52 3.44 2.12 -13.02
N MET A 53 3.30 1.41 -11.91
CA MET A 53 2.63 0.11 -11.86
C MET A 53 1.15 0.21 -12.26
N TRP A 54 0.45 1.24 -11.77
CA TRP A 54 -0.95 1.48 -12.12
C TRP A 54 -1.14 1.75 -13.60
N THR A 55 -0.26 2.55 -14.21
CA THR A 55 -0.31 2.87 -15.64
C THR A 55 -0.02 1.63 -16.49
N GLU A 56 0.97 0.85 -16.13
CA GLU A 56 1.28 -0.44 -16.79
C GLU A 56 0.07 -1.38 -16.73
N MET A 57 -0.54 -1.52 -15.56
CA MET A 57 -1.73 -2.35 -15.39
C MET A 57 -2.92 -1.82 -16.21
N LYS A 58 -3.15 -0.52 -16.22
CA LYS A 58 -4.27 0.11 -16.97
C LYS A 58 -4.09 0.03 -18.47
N SER A 59 -2.88 -0.11 -18.98
CA SER A 59 -2.62 -0.33 -20.41
C SER A 59 -3.05 -1.72 -20.88
N ILE A 60 -3.26 -2.66 -19.97
CA ILE A 60 -3.72 -4.02 -20.25
C ILE A 60 -5.25 -3.99 -20.36
N GLU A 61 -5.79 -4.47 -21.48
CA GLU A 61 -7.25 -4.46 -21.72
C GLU A 61 -7.94 -5.65 -21.05
N ASP A 62 -7.36 -6.85 -21.19
CA ASP A 62 -7.94 -8.08 -20.68
C ASP A 62 -7.79 -8.20 -19.15
N ARG A 63 -8.90 -8.53 -18.47
CA ARG A 63 -8.93 -8.65 -17.01
C ARG A 63 -8.04 -9.78 -16.47
N GLN A 64 -7.95 -10.88 -17.21
CA GLN A 64 -7.08 -12.02 -16.85
C GLN A 64 -5.60 -11.62 -16.93
N ASP A 65 -5.23 -10.83 -17.93
CA ASP A 65 -3.86 -10.34 -18.07
C ASP A 65 -3.51 -9.30 -17.01
N LYS A 66 -4.46 -8.44 -16.59
CA LYS A 66 -4.31 -7.57 -15.43
C LYS A 66 -4.05 -8.39 -14.15
N ARG A 67 -4.78 -9.48 -13.97
CA ARG A 67 -4.57 -10.39 -12.85
C ARG A 67 -3.16 -10.99 -12.86
N LYS A 68 -2.67 -11.40 -14.01
CA LYS A 68 -1.29 -11.90 -14.16
C LYS A 68 -0.26 -10.83 -13.79
N TYR A 69 -0.50 -9.58 -14.19
CA TYR A 69 0.35 -8.46 -13.80
C TYR A 69 0.37 -8.27 -12.28
N PHE A 70 -0.79 -8.28 -11.63
CA PHE A 70 -0.90 -8.23 -10.18
C PHE A 70 -0.13 -9.37 -9.51
N GLU A 71 -0.28 -10.59 -10.01
CA GLU A 71 0.42 -11.77 -9.49
C GLU A 71 1.94 -11.66 -9.65
N MET A 72 2.41 -11.06 -10.74
CA MET A 72 3.83 -10.75 -10.95
C MET A 72 4.36 -9.77 -9.90
N ILE A 73 3.64 -8.68 -9.62
CA ILE A 73 4.02 -7.73 -8.57
C ILE A 73 3.98 -8.38 -7.19
N ARG A 74 2.99 -9.24 -6.95
CA ARG A 74 2.88 -10.02 -5.71
C ARG A 74 4.10 -10.91 -5.50
N GLU A 75 4.54 -11.61 -6.53
CA GLU A 75 5.73 -12.46 -6.48
C GLU A 75 6.99 -11.63 -6.24
N GLU A 76 7.15 -10.52 -6.93
CA GLU A 76 8.25 -9.59 -6.68
C GLU A 76 8.27 -9.11 -5.23
N PHE A 77 7.11 -8.73 -4.69
CA PHE A 77 7.00 -8.36 -3.28
C PHE A 77 7.43 -9.50 -2.35
N ASN A 78 6.97 -10.71 -2.61
CA ASN A 78 7.31 -11.87 -1.78
C ASN A 78 8.82 -12.18 -1.79
N GLN A 79 9.52 -11.84 -2.86
CA GLN A 79 10.97 -12.00 -2.97
C GLN A 79 11.75 -10.84 -2.33
N THR A 80 11.29 -9.60 -2.54
CA THR A 80 12.04 -8.39 -2.19
C THR A 80 11.55 -7.67 -0.94
N ARG A 81 10.29 -7.88 -0.54
CA ARG A 81 9.58 -7.12 0.50
C ARG A 81 9.58 -5.60 0.24
N SER A 82 9.58 -5.20 -1.04
CA SER A 82 9.56 -3.80 -1.43
C SER A 82 8.31 -3.08 -0.91
N PRO A 83 8.46 -2.01 -0.14
CA PRO A 83 7.31 -1.22 0.33
C PRO A 83 6.52 -0.58 -0.83
N TYR A 84 7.16 -0.31 -1.95
CA TYR A 84 6.50 0.22 -3.16
C TYR A 84 5.56 -0.82 -3.77
N CYS A 85 6.01 -2.07 -3.92
CA CYS A 85 5.15 -3.18 -4.34
C CYS A 85 4.03 -3.42 -3.34
N PHE A 86 4.31 -3.38 -2.05
CA PHE A 86 3.32 -3.55 -0.99
C PHE A 86 2.20 -2.51 -1.09
N PHE A 87 2.54 -1.25 -1.31
CA PHE A 87 1.55 -0.18 -1.48
C PHE A 87 0.63 -0.43 -2.67
N PHE A 88 1.18 -0.83 -3.82
CA PHE A 88 0.39 -1.19 -4.99
C PHE A 88 -0.55 -2.37 -4.71
N LEU A 89 -0.04 -3.42 -4.07
CA LEU A 89 -0.84 -4.60 -3.72
C LEU A 89 -1.99 -4.24 -2.78
N MET A 90 -1.73 -3.42 -1.77
CA MET A 90 -2.75 -2.98 -0.82
C MET A 90 -3.87 -2.16 -1.48
N ARG A 91 -3.56 -1.46 -2.57
CA ARG A 91 -4.54 -0.64 -3.31
C ARG A 91 -5.31 -1.42 -4.36
N THR A 92 -4.83 -2.59 -4.76
CA THR A 92 -5.40 -3.38 -5.86
C THR A 92 -5.90 -4.77 -5.43
N CYS A 93 -5.57 -5.23 -4.23
CA CYS A 93 -6.03 -6.52 -3.73
C CYS A 93 -7.48 -6.46 -3.22
N THR A 94 -8.05 -7.64 -3.03
CA THR A 94 -9.42 -7.80 -2.51
C THR A 94 -9.53 -7.18 -1.12
N ASN A 95 -10.47 -6.24 -0.97
CA ASN A 95 -10.78 -5.51 0.27
C ASN A 95 -9.62 -4.71 0.88
N GLY A 96 -8.48 -4.59 0.20
CA GLY A 96 -7.32 -3.87 0.72
C GLY A 96 -6.73 -4.47 1.99
N ILE A 97 -6.85 -5.78 2.18
CA ILE A 97 -6.41 -6.49 3.38
C ILE A 97 -5.11 -7.24 3.09
N PRO A 98 -4.03 -7.00 3.85
CA PRO A 98 -2.82 -7.81 3.74
C PRO A 98 -3.08 -9.20 4.33
N ARG A 99 -3.03 -10.23 3.48
CA ARG A 99 -3.13 -11.62 3.90
C ARG A 99 -1.85 -12.36 3.54
N TYR A 100 -1.42 -13.23 4.45
CA TYR A 100 -0.20 -14.01 4.32
C TYR A 100 -0.52 -15.48 4.53
N ASN A 101 0.21 -16.34 3.82
CA ASN A 101 0.15 -17.77 4.08
C ASN A 101 1.03 -18.15 5.30
N LYS A 102 1.05 -19.44 5.64
CA LYS A 102 1.86 -19.95 6.77
C LYS A 102 3.38 -19.75 6.59
N TYR A 103 3.83 -19.49 5.37
CA TYR A 103 5.25 -19.22 5.06
C TYR A 103 5.58 -17.71 5.06
N GLY A 104 4.63 -16.85 5.42
CA GLY A 104 4.81 -15.41 5.44
C GLY A 104 4.71 -14.72 4.08
N ASN A 105 4.26 -15.41 3.04
CA ASN A 105 4.07 -14.83 1.72
C ASN A 105 2.70 -14.17 1.58
N PHE A 106 2.68 -12.97 1.01
CA PHE A 106 1.43 -12.28 0.66
C PHE A 106 0.65 -13.13 -0.34
N ASN A 107 -0.59 -13.46 -0.02
CA ASN A 107 -1.41 -14.38 -0.81
C ASN A 107 -2.81 -13.84 -1.16
N ASN A 108 -3.10 -12.57 -0.89
CA ASN A 108 -4.37 -12.00 -1.31
C ASN A 108 -4.42 -11.86 -2.84
N THR A 109 -5.63 -11.80 -3.38
CA THR A 109 -5.90 -11.83 -4.81
C THR A 109 -6.25 -10.44 -5.36
N PHE A 110 -6.12 -10.28 -6.68
CA PHE A 110 -6.54 -9.08 -7.38
C PHE A 110 -8.06 -8.85 -7.20
N HIS A 111 -8.47 -7.60 -6.98
CA HIS A 111 -9.89 -7.27 -6.83
C HIS A 111 -10.65 -7.57 -8.13
N LEU A 112 -11.86 -8.10 -8.00
CA LEU A 112 -12.65 -8.55 -9.15
C LEU A 112 -13.01 -7.43 -10.13
N THR A 113 -13.26 -6.21 -9.64
CA THR A 113 -13.79 -5.10 -10.44
C THR A 113 -13.04 -3.79 -10.30
N ARG A 114 -12.19 -3.63 -9.29
CA ARG A 114 -11.48 -2.38 -8.99
C ARG A 114 -10.01 -2.46 -9.40
N ASP A 115 -9.50 -1.39 -9.96
CA ASP A 115 -8.11 -1.26 -10.41
C ASP A 115 -7.28 -0.33 -9.52
N GLY A 116 -7.65 -0.19 -8.26
CA GLY A 116 -6.95 0.69 -7.33
C GLY A 116 -7.40 2.15 -7.38
N ILE A 117 -6.65 3.01 -6.74
CA ILE A 117 -6.94 4.44 -6.67
C ILE A 117 -6.34 5.18 -7.88
N LYS A 118 -7.10 6.10 -8.46
CA LYS A 118 -6.59 6.94 -9.57
C LYS A 118 -5.45 7.85 -9.08
N PRO A 119 -4.35 8.02 -9.85
CA PRO A 119 -3.20 8.82 -9.45
C PRO A 119 -3.54 10.24 -8.99
N LYS A 120 -4.41 10.94 -9.70
CA LYS A 120 -4.85 12.31 -9.32
C LYS A 120 -5.46 12.38 -7.92
N ARG A 121 -6.15 11.32 -7.50
CA ARG A 121 -6.75 11.24 -6.17
C ARG A 121 -5.69 10.91 -5.12
N LEU A 122 -4.76 10.04 -5.45
CA LEU A 122 -3.66 9.66 -4.57
C LEU A 122 -2.76 10.86 -4.24
N LYS A 123 -2.44 11.69 -5.22
CA LYS A 123 -1.61 12.88 -5.04
C LYS A 123 -2.15 13.86 -3.99
N LYS A 124 -3.47 13.89 -3.81
CA LYS A 124 -4.10 14.76 -2.79
C LYS A 124 -3.95 14.22 -1.37
N VAL A 125 -3.63 12.95 -1.21
CA VAL A 125 -3.56 12.25 0.08
C VAL A 125 -2.12 12.11 0.57
N LEU A 126 -1.18 11.98 -0.35
CA LEU A 126 0.26 11.91 -0.04
C LEU A 126 0.89 13.29 0.02
#